data_22f1b983e09ce68124b0ee9763e667db
#
_entry.id   22f1b983e09ce68124b0ee9763e667db
#
_cell.length_a   1.000
_cell.length_b   1.000
_cell.length_c   1.000
_cell.angle_alpha   90.00
_cell.angle_beta   90.00
_cell.angle_gamma   90.00
#
_symmetry.space_group_name_H-M   'P 1'
#
loop_
_entity.id
_entity.type
_entity.pdbx_description
1 polymer ?
#
loop_
_entity_poly.entity_id
_entity_poly.type
_entity_poly.pdbx_seq_one_letter_code
_entity_poly.pdbx_strand_id
1 'polypeptide(L)'
;MLRITIVDTPTEQRLMLYGKLVGPWIGEVRRVWENLRRQLGNRRSVIDLNEVTLIDDSADQLLASMLEQGAELAARGTANRWLIQAIKAGKTRLAARALRPRAAVFSHTVNTERNEVTTIAEGTITLDDVRAHLDRERSDSALPYRELIDARNAVVRLSCSELQQIVELLRSLARSRRLGPTAVVVSTDVAYGIMRMLQILVEDVCVLQPFRDLAAATLWLDDGTQ
;
A
#
# COMPACT_ATOMS: atom_id res chain seq x y z
N MET A 1 -22.11 -3.10 -0.88
CA MET A 1 -22.95 -3.13 -2.08
C MET A 1 -22.26 -2.38 -3.19
N LEU A 2 -22.25 -2.89 -4.41
CA LEU A 2 -21.75 -2.23 -5.62
C LEU A 2 -22.92 -1.92 -6.54
N ARG A 3 -22.94 -0.73 -7.14
CA ARG A 3 -23.84 -0.36 -8.24
C ARG A 3 -23.01 -0.07 -9.48
N ILE A 4 -23.46 -0.56 -10.62
CA ILE A 4 -22.84 -0.39 -11.94
C ILE A 4 -23.80 0.38 -12.81
N THR A 5 -23.33 1.45 -13.46
CA THR A 5 -24.10 2.23 -14.42
C THR A 5 -23.27 2.38 -15.71
N ILE A 6 -23.92 2.20 -16.86
CA ILE A 6 -23.29 2.35 -18.16
C ILE A 6 -23.85 3.62 -18.80
N VAL A 7 -22.94 4.47 -19.26
CA VAL A 7 -23.25 5.63 -20.10
C VAL A 7 -22.60 5.42 -21.46
N ASP A 8 -23.41 5.36 -22.49
CA ASP A 8 -22.98 5.10 -23.86
C ASP A 8 -23.23 6.33 -24.74
N THR A 9 -22.19 6.81 -25.38
CA THR A 9 -22.21 7.96 -26.29
C THR A 9 -21.55 7.59 -27.64
N PRO A 10 -21.72 8.40 -28.69
CA PRO A 10 -21.06 8.12 -29.97
C PRO A 10 -19.54 8.00 -29.92
N THR A 11 -18.88 8.66 -28.95
CA THR A 11 -17.42 8.73 -28.84
C THR A 11 -16.84 7.99 -27.66
N GLU A 12 -17.64 7.69 -26.64
CA GLU A 12 -17.18 7.13 -25.38
C GLU A 12 -18.22 6.17 -24.79
N GLN A 13 -17.73 5.09 -24.24
CA GLN A 13 -18.50 4.15 -23.44
C GLN A 13 -17.93 4.19 -22.00
N ARG A 14 -18.75 4.61 -21.03
CA ARG A 14 -18.33 4.84 -19.66
C ARG A 14 -19.01 3.85 -18.71
N LEU A 15 -18.20 3.09 -17.98
CA LEU A 15 -18.63 2.20 -16.90
C LEU A 15 -18.43 2.91 -15.56
N MET A 16 -19.50 3.35 -14.94
CA MET A 16 -19.48 4.04 -13.64
C MET A 16 -19.70 3.06 -12.51
N LEU A 17 -18.76 3.00 -11.56
CA LEU A 17 -18.81 2.12 -10.39
C LEU A 17 -19.08 2.94 -9.13
N TYR A 18 -20.02 2.46 -8.28
CA TYR A 18 -20.43 3.15 -7.05
C TYR A 18 -20.33 2.19 -5.86
N GLY A 19 -19.65 2.59 -4.79
CA GLY A 19 -19.55 1.85 -3.54
C GLY A 19 -18.33 0.96 -3.45
N LYS A 20 -18.48 -0.28 -2.91
CA LYS A 20 -17.32 -1.16 -2.61
C LYS A 20 -17.09 -2.14 -3.76
N LEU A 21 -15.93 -2.00 -4.42
CA LEU A 21 -15.46 -2.92 -5.45
C LEU A 21 -14.57 -3.99 -4.80
N VAL A 22 -15.19 -5.08 -4.37
CA VAL A 22 -14.54 -6.17 -3.62
C VAL A 22 -14.98 -7.54 -4.13
N GLY A 23 -14.25 -8.61 -3.77
CA GLY A 23 -14.33 -9.99 -4.26
C GLY A 23 -15.66 -10.48 -4.81
N PRO A 24 -16.79 -10.43 -4.09
CA PRO A 24 -18.08 -10.94 -4.60
C PRO A 24 -18.59 -10.23 -5.87
N TRP A 25 -18.14 -8.99 -6.10
CA TRP A 25 -18.60 -8.17 -7.24
C TRP A 25 -17.66 -8.19 -8.44
N ILE A 26 -16.45 -8.73 -8.29
CA ILE A 26 -15.42 -8.75 -9.34
C ILE A 26 -15.89 -9.51 -10.60
N GLY A 27 -16.53 -10.65 -10.39
CA GLY A 27 -17.08 -11.45 -11.50
C GLY A 27 -18.15 -10.70 -12.28
N GLU A 28 -19.00 -9.93 -11.61
CA GLU A 28 -20.07 -9.14 -12.24
C GLU A 28 -19.47 -7.97 -13.06
N VAL A 29 -18.54 -7.22 -12.49
CA VAL A 29 -17.86 -6.12 -13.20
C VAL A 29 -17.11 -6.64 -14.42
N ARG A 30 -16.42 -7.79 -14.30
CA ARG A 30 -15.73 -8.45 -15.41
C ARG A 30 -16.71 -8.79 -16.53
N ARG A 31 -17.83 -9.43 -16.19
CA ARG A 31 -18.85 -9.83 -17.17
C ARG A 31 -19.43 -8.60 -17.90
N VAL A 32 -19.75 -7.54 -17.18
CA VAL A 32 -20.25 -6.29 -17.76
C VAL A 32 -19.22 -5.70 -18.69
N TRP A 33 -17.96 -5.63 -18.27
CA TRP A 33 -16.84 -5.13 -19.06
C TRP A 33 -16.63 -5.92 -20.36
N GLU A 34 -16.63 -7.23 -20.32
CA GLU A 34 -16.46 -8.09 -21.50
C GLU A 34 -17.60 -7.91 -22.51
N ASN A 35 -18.83 -7.72 -22.01
CA ASN A 35 -19.97 -7.40 -22.89
C ASN A 35 -19.84 -6.04 -23.58
N LEU A 36 -19.43 -5.02 -22.82
CA LEU A 36 -19.21 -3.67 -23.32
C LEU A 36 -18.13 -3.64 -24.41
N ARG A 37 -17.02 -4.35 -24.19
CA ARG A 37 -15.93 -4.44 -25.18
C ARG A 37 -16.37 -4.99 -26.54
N ARG A 38 -17.28 -5.96 -26.56
CA ARG A 38 -17.79 -6.51 -27.83
C ARG A 38 -18.53 -5.46 -28.67
N GLN A 39 -19.04 -4.43 -28.03
CA GLN A 39 -19.82 -3.36 -28.66
C GLN A 39 -19.05 -2.05 -28.79
N LEU A 40 -17.78 -2.01 -28.38
CA LEU A 40 -17.00 -0.79 -28.22
C LEU A 40 -16.74 -0.09 -29.57
N GLY A 41 -16.40 -0.85 -30.62
CA GLY A 41 -16.00 -0.27 -31.93
C GLY A 41 -14.78 0.64 -31.77
N ASN A 42 -14.83 1.82 -32.38
CA ASN A 42 -13.77 2.84 -32.29
C ASN A 42 -13.93 3.82 -31.14
N ARG A 43 -14.86 3.58 -30.20
CA ARG A 43 -15.10 4.47 -29.06
C ARG A 43 -14.06 4.26 -27.94
N ARG A 44 -13.85 5.30 -27.15
CA ARG A 44 -13.04 5.18 -25.94
C ARG A 44 -13.83 4.45 -24.86
N SER A 45 -13.13 3.62 -24.09
CA SER A 45 -13.72 2.95 -22.94
C SER A 45 -13.17 3.54 -21.64
N VAL A 46 -14.04 4.06 -20.81
CA VAL A 46 -13.68 4.73 -19.55
C VAL A 46 -14.32 4.00 -18.38
N ILE A 47 -13.52 3.63 -17.41
CA ILE A 47 -13.95 3.10 -16.11
C ILE A 47 -13.93 4.24 -15.10
N ASP A 48 -15.08 4.65 -14.63
CA ASP A 48 -15.22 5.77 -13.69
C ASP A 48 -15.28 5.26 -12.25
N LEU A 49 -14.27 5.65 -11.46
CA LEU A 49 -14.07 5.25 -10.07
C LEU A 49 -14.37 6.38 -9.08
N ASN A 50 -15.02 7.48 -9.51
CA ASN A 50 -15.25 8.64 -8.67
C ASN A 50 -16.00 8.31 -7.36
N GLU A 51 -16.95 7.40 -7.45
CA GLU A 51 -17.85 7.02 -6.35
C GLU A 51 -17.47 5.66 -5.73
N VAL A 52 -16.27 5.15 -6.04
CA VAL A 52 -15.75 3.93 -5.40
C VAL A 52 -15.12 4.29 -4.07
N THR A 53 -15.57 3.61 -3.01
CA THR A 53 -15.16 3.88 -1.64
C THR A 53 -14.20 2.85 -1.06
N LEU A 54 -14.11 1.67 -1.68
CA LEU A 54 -13.21 0.60 -1.27
C LEU A 54 -12.86 -0.28 -2.47
N ILE A 55 -11.60 -0.70 -2.57
CA ILE A 55 -11.08 -1.64 -3.57
C ILE A 55 -10.23 -2.67 -2.85
N ASP A 56 -10.41 -3.97 -3.19
CA ASP A 56 -9.55 -5.06 -2.74
C ASP A 56 -8.56 -5.50 -3.84
N ASP A 57 -7.67 -6.42 -3.50
CA ASP A 57 -6.61 -6.89 -4.41
C ASP A 57 -7.17 -7.54 -5.69
N SER A 58 -8.33 -8.20 -5.60
CA SER A 58 -8.99 -8.81 -6.76
C SER A 58 -9.54 -7.75 -7.71
N ALA A 59 -10.03 -6.65 -7.16
CA ALA A 59 -10.48 -5.48 -7.92
C ALA A 59 -9.30 -4.74 -8.58
N ASP A 60 -8.19 -4.61 -7.87
CA ASP A 60 -6.96 -4.01 -8.40
C ASP A 60 -6.45 -4.78 -9.63
N GLN A 61 -6.41 -6.12 -9.54
CA GLN A 61 -6.05 -7.00 -10.65
C GLN A 61 -7.01 -6.87 -11.84
N LEU A 62 -8.31 -6.78 -11.57
CA LEU A 62 -9.32 -6.60 -12.61
C LEU A 62 -9.12 -5.25 -13.34
N LEU A 63 -8.95 -4.17 -12.60
CA LEU A 63 -8.74 -2.82 -13.15
C LEU A 63 -7.43 -2.74 -13.94
N ALA A 64 -6.35 -3.39 -13.47
CA ALA A 64 -5.10 -3.51 -14.21
C ALA A 64 -5.29 -4.24 -15.54
N SER A 65 -6.01 -5.36 -15.54
CA SER A 65 -6.36 -6.11 -16.76
C SER A 65 -7.20 -5.27 -17.73
N MET A 66 -8.15 -4.48 -17.24
CA MET A 66 -8.95 -3.57 -18.08
C MET A 66 -8.09 -2.49 -18.74
N LEU A 67 -7.12 -1.92 -18.01
CA LEU A 67 -6.14 -0.97 -18.57
C LEU A 67 -5.30 -1.60 -19.68
N GLU A 68 -4.81 -2.82 -19.49
CA GLU A 68 -4.05 -3.57 -20.50
C GLU A 68 -4.87 -3.81 -21.76
N GLN A 69 -6.18 -3.94 -21.60
CA GLN A 69 -7.13 -4.13 -22.68
C GLN A 69 -7.58 -2.81 -23.33
N GLY A 70 -7.01 -1.66 -22.92
CA GLY A 70 -7.24 -0.36 -23.54
C GLY A 70 -8.27 0.53 -22.83
N ALA A 71 -8.76 0.15 -21.64
CA ALA A 71 -9.59 1.04 -20.84
C ALA A 71 -8.81 2.25 -20.30
N GLU A 72 -9.49 3.37 -20.15
CA GLU A 72 -9.01 4.52 -19.39
C GLU A 72 -9.67 4.53 -18.01
N LEU A 73 -8.90 4.75 -16.95
CA LEU A 73 -9.45 4.96 -15.60
C LEU A 73 -9.64 6.44 -15.34
N ALA A 74 -10.84 6.82 -14.92
CA ALA A 74 -11.20 8.18 -14.52
C ALA A 74 -11.47 8.23 -13.00
N ALA A 75 -10.86 9.19 -12.31
CA ALA A 75 -11.18 9.52 -10.94
C ALA A 75 -10.92 10.99 -10.63
N ARG A 76 -11.78 11.56 -9.79
CA ARG A 76 -11.66 12.91 -9.23
C ARG A 76 -11.31 12.77 -7.74
N GLY A 77 -10.54 13.73 -7.22
CA GLY A 77 -10.10 13.69 -5.82
C GLY A 77 -8.75 13.00 -5.62
N THR A 78 -8.07 13.34 -4.52
CA THR A 78 -6.69 12.91 -4.24
C THR A 78 -6.58 11.40 -3.99
N ALA A 79 -7.53 10.82 -3.24
CA ALA A 79 -7.52 9.39 -2.91
C ALA A 79 -7.69 8.50 -4.15
N ASN A 80 -8.64 8.84 -5.02
CA ASN A 80 -8.92 8.04 -6.22
C ASN A 80 -7.91 8.28 -7.35
N ARG A 81 -7.31 9.47 -7.45
CA ARG A 81 -6.15 9.69 -8.35
C ARG A 81 -4.94 8.88 -7.93
N TRP A 82 -4.68 8.80 -6.63
CA TRP A 82 -3.62 7.94 -6.10
C TRP A 82 -3.85 6.48 -6.48
N LEU A 83 -5.07 5.97 -6.33
CA LEU A 83 -5.44 4.62 -6.73
C LEU A 83 -5.16 4.35 -8.21
N ILE A 84 -5.57 5.26 -9.09
CA ILE A 84 -5.26 5.17 -10.53
C ILE A 84 -3.76 5.16 -10.80
N GLN A 85 -3.00 5.97 -10.10
CA GLN A 85 -1.53 6.00 -10.21
C GLN A 85 -0.92 4.66 -9.76
N ALA A 86 -1.40 4.08 -8.66
CA ALA A 86 -0.96 2.77 -8.16
C ALA A 86 -1.27 1.65 -9.16
N ILE A 87 -2.48 1.64 -9.73
CA ILE A 87 -2.90 0.66 -10.74
C ILE A 87 -2.08 0.84 -12.04
N LYS A 88 -1.88 2.08 -12.49
CA LYS A 88 -1.02 2.39 -13.66
C LYS A 88 0.45 2.02 -13.42
N ALA A 89 0.95 2.21 -12.21
CA ALA A 89 2.27 1.75 -11.82
C ALA A 89 2.36 0.21 -11.84
N GLY A 90 1.28 -0.51 -11.57
CA GLY A 90 1.16 -1.95 -11.78
C GLY A 90 1.32 -2.37 -13.25
N LYS A 91 0.83 -1.56 -14.20
CA LYS A 91 1.04 -1.79 -15.64
C LYS A 91 2.53 -1.68 -16.03
N THR A 92 3.24 -0.73 -15.44
CA THR A 92 4.72 -0.63 -15.55
C THR A 92 5.40 -1.83 -14.87
N ARG A 93 4.75 -2.50 -13.92
CA ARG A 93 5.25 -3.68 -13.19
C ARG A 93 5.21 -4.97 -13.98
N LEU A 94 4.27 -5.19 -14.90
CA LEU A 94 4.30 -6.37 -15.79
C LEU A 94 5.42 -6.25 -16.83
N ALA A 95 5.69 -5.04 -17.30
CA ALA A 95 6.88 -4.76 -18.12
C ALA A 95 8.18 -4.80 -17.30
N ALA A 96 8.16 -4.37 -16.04
CA ALA A 96 9.28 -4.45 -15.10
C ALA A 96 9.48 -5.83 -14.45
N ARG A 97 8.53 -6.78 -14.63
CA ARG A 97 8.74 -8.20 -14.24
C ARG A 97 9.76 -8.90 -15.14
N ALA A 98 10.06 -8.32 -16.31
CA ALA A 98 11.23 -8.71 -17.10
C ALA A 98 12.56 -8.19 -16.49
N LEU A 99 12.51 -7.13 -15.68
CA LEU A 99 13.59 -6.68 -14.80
C LEU A 99 13.19 -7.14 -13.38
N ARG A 100 13.80 -8.21 -12.88
CA ARG A 100 13.53 -8.76 -11.55
C ARG A 100 13.49 -7.64 -10.51
N PRO A 101 12.39 -7.43 -9.77
CA PRO A 101 12.39 -6.49 -8.66
C PRO A 101 13.48 -6.95 -7.69
N ARG A 102 14.35 -6.02 -7.30
CA ARG A 102 15.37 -6.31 -6.30
C ARG A 102 14.64 -6.73 -5.03
N ALA A 103 14.93 -7.94 -4.54
CA ALA A 103 14.35 -8.42 -3.28
C ALA A 103 14.58 -7.38 -2.18
N ALA A 104 13.66 -7.28 -1.24
CA ALA A 104 13.86 -6.43 -0.08
C ALA A 104 15.10 -6.87 0.69
N VAL A 105 15.92 -5.91 1.07
CA VAL A 105 17.06 -6.12 1.94
C VAL A 105 16.86 -5.26 3.18
N PHE A 106 16.85 -5.92 4.34
CA PHE A 106 16.82 -5.25 5.64
C PHE A 106 18.19 -5.41 6.31
N SER A 107 18.85 -4.31 6.57
CA SER A 107 20.10 -4.26 7.34
C SER A 107 19.83 -3.63 8.69
N HIS A 108 20.22 -4.30 9.78
CA HIS A 108 19.97 -3.85 11.14
C HIS A 108 21.28 -3.52 11.85
N THR A 109 21.29 -2.42 12.57
CA THR A 109 22.37 -2.02 13.46
C THR A 109 21.75 -1.73 14.84
N VAL A 110 22.26 -2.38 15.87
CA VAL A 110 21.80 -2.19 17.26
C VAL A 110 22.81 -1.33 18.00
N ASN A 111 22.35 -0.23 18.58
CA ASN A 111 23.10 0.63 19.48
C ASN A 111 22.57 0.42 20.92
N THR A 112 23.29 -0.35 21.70
CA THR A 112 22.91 -0.70 23.08
C THR A 112 23.04 0.49 24.04
N GLU A 113 23.93 1.44 23.78
CA GLU A 113 24.12 2.63 24.62
C GLU A 113 22.93 3.58 24.48
N ARG A 114 22.34 3.66 23.29
CA ARG A 114 21.19 4.51 22.99
C ARG A 114 19.87 3.77 23.07
N ASN A 115 19.88 2.47 23.33
CA ASN A 115 18.69 1.61 23.23
C ASN A 115 17.95 1.81 21.89
N GLU A 116 18.67 1.78 20.78
CA GLU A 116 18.17 2.10 19.45
C GLU A 116 18.53 1.00 18.44
N VAL A 117 17.56 0.65 17.61
CA VAL A 117 17.78 -0.16 16.39
C VAL A 117 17.63 0.75 15.18
N THR A 118 18.64 0.76 14.31
CA THR A 118 18.54 1.38 13.00
C THR A 118 18.37 0.31 11.96
N THR A 119 17.26 0.35 11.24
CA THR A 119 16.92 -0.55 10.13
C THR A 119 17.00 0.20 8.81
N ILE A 120 17.81 -0.26 7.88
CA ILE A 120 17.81 0.24 6.50
C ILE A 120 17.06 -0.76 5.63
N ALA A 121 16.02 -0.28 4.95
CA ALA A 121 15.20 -1.08 4.05
C ALA A 121 15.39 -0.62 2.59
N GLU A 122 15.77 -1.53 1.71
CA GLU A 122 15.96 -1.28 0.29
C GLU A 122 15.18 -2.31 -0.56
N GLY A 123 14.89 -1.96 -1.82
CA GLY A 123 14.19 -2.84 -2.74
C GLY A 123 12.68 -2.79 -2.60
N THR A 124 11.99 -3.87 -2.96
CA THR A 124 10.52 -3.92 -2.90
C THR A 124 10.08 -4.64 -1.64
N ILE A 125 9.42 -3.90 -0.74
CA ILE A 125 8.91 -4.42 0.53
C ILE A 125 7.53 -5.03 0.30
N THR A 126 7.37 -6.29 0.70
CA THR A 126 6.12 -7.06 0.71
C THR A 126 5.70 -7.40 2.14
N LEU A 127 4.52 -7.99 2.30
CA LEU A 127 4.05 -8.47 3.61
C LEU A 127 5.01 -9.53 4.22
N ASP A 128 5.56 -10.43 3.40
CA ASP A 128 6.46 -11.47 3.89
C ASP A 128 7.79 -10.89 4.41
N ASP A 129 8.26 -9.80 3.78
CA ASP A 129 9.45 -9.07 4.25
C ASP A 129 9.18 -8.40 5.61
N VAL A 130 8.00 -7.79 5.78
CA VAL A 130 7.59 -7.21 7.07
C VAL A 130 7.45 -8.29 8.14
N ARG A 131 6.87 -9.45 7.82
CA ARG A 131 6.79 -10.59 8.74
C ARG A 131 8.17 -11.05 9.21
N ALA A 132 9.07 -11.26 8.25
CA ALA A 132 10.44 -11.68 8.57
C ALA A 132 11.18 -10.67 9.45
N HIS A 133 10.95 -9.38 9.25
CA HIS A 133 11.47 -8.30 10.09
C HIS A 133 10.92 -8.40 11.52
N LEU A 134 9.59 -8.48 11.69
CA LEU A 134 8.95 -8.58 13.00
C LEU A 134 9.28 -9.90 13.73
N ASP A 135 9.46 -11.01 13.01
CA ASP A 135 9.87 -12.29 13.60
C ASP A 135 11.31 -12.24 14.09
N ARG A 136 12.21 -11.51 13.44
CA ARG A 136 13.57 -11.27 13.90
C ARG A 136 13.56 -10.46 15.18
N GLU A 137 12.80 -9.38 15.24
CA GLU A 137 12.62 -8.61 16.47
C GLU A 137 12.05 -9.45 17.62
N ARG A 138 11.16 -10.42 17.30
CA ARG A 138 10.64 -11.36 18.30
C ARG A 138 11.72 -12.28 18.87
N SER A 139 12.72 -12.63 18.08
CA SER A 139 13.80 -13.54 18.47
C SER A 139 14.92 -12.83 19.23
N ASP A 140 15.14 -11.54 18.95
CA ASP A 140 16.09 -10.73 19.70
C ASP A 140 15.50 -10.41 21.09
N SER A 141 16.19 -10.84 22.12
CA SER A 141 15.86 -10.51 23.53
C SER A 141 16.07 -9.03 23.86
N ALA A 142 16.34 -8.23 22.88
CA ALA A 142 16.46 -6.78 22.98
C ALA A 142 15.09 -6.18 23.33
N LEU A 143 15.04 -5.59 24.44
CA LEU A 143 14.09 -4.74 25.12
C LEU A 143 13.42 -3.71 24.19
N PRO A 144 12.48 -2.90 24.67
CA PRO A 144 11.73 -1.94 23.88
C PRO A 144 12.65 -0.83 23.37
N TYR A 145 13.62 -1.21 22.51
CA TYR A 145 14.44 -0.25 21.81
C TYR A 145 13.56 0.62 20.92
N ARG A 146 13.91 1.90 20.86
CA ARG A 146 13.38 2.77 19.83
C ARG A 146 13.92 2.33 18.47
N GLU A 147 13.14 2.45 17.43
CA GLU A 147 13.54 2.02 16.09
C GLU A 147 13.48 3.15 15.08
N LEU A 148 14.57 3.29 14.32
CA LEU A 148 14.64 4.14 13.15
C LEU A 148 14.67 3.27 11.89
N ILE A 149 13.61 3.32 11.09
CA ILE A 149 13.54 2.61 9.81
C ILE A 149 13.77 3.58 8.66
N ASP A 150 14.92 3.49 8.00
CA ASP A 150 15.19 4.24 6.77
C ASP A 150 14.77 3.42 5.54
N ALA A 151 13.58 3.72 5.04
CA ALA A 151 13.00 3.09 3.85
C ALA A 151 12.96 4.04 2.63
N ARG A 152 13.82 5.06 2.58
CA ARG A 152 13.86 6.02 1.47
C ARG A 152 14.20 5.38 0.13
N ASN A 153 14.99 4.30 0.15
CA ASN A 153 15.37 3.51 -1.02
C ASN A 153 14.48 2.29 -1.26
N ALA A 154 13.37 2.19 -0.54
CA ALA A 154 12.42 1.09 -0.68
C ALA A 154 11.16 1.49 -1.45
N VAL A 155 10.57 0.51 -2.12
CA VAL A 155 9.24 0.61 -2.73
C VAL A 155 8.28 -0.22 -1.91
N VAL A 156 7.41 0.43 -1.16
CA VAL A 156 6.40 -0.24 -0.34
C VAL A 156 5.28 -0.75 -1.24
N ARG A 157 5.02 -2.06 -1.19
CA ARG A 157 3.95 -2.75 -1.92
C ARG A 157 3.05 -3.50 -0.96
N LEU A 158 2.19 -2.76 -0.30
CA LEU A 158 1.23 -3.29 0.65
C LEU A 158 -0.17 -2.88 0.24
N SER A 159 -1.05 -3.85 0.13
CA SER A 159 -2.50 -3.65 -0.03
C SER A 159 -3.16 -3.32 1.31
N CYS A 160 -4.41 -2.87 1.27
CA CYS A 160 -5.18 -2.61 2.50
C CYS A 160 -5.36 -3.87 3.35
N SER A 161 -5.53 -5.04 2.73
CA SER A 161 -5.66 -6.31 3.45
C SER A 161 -4.35 -6.74 4.10
N GLU A 162 -3.21 -6.48 3.46
CA GLU A 162 -1.89 -6.74 4.03
C GLU A 162 -1.57 -5.79 5.17
N LEU A 163 -1.99 -4.53 5.09
CA LEU A 163 -1.87 -3.60 6.22
C LEU A 163 -2.64 -4.09 7.45
N GLN A 164 -3.85 -4.62 7.27
CA GLN A 164 -4.61 -5.23 8.37
C GLN A 164 -3.88 -6.43 8.98
N GLN A 165 -3.24 -7.28 8.16
CA GLN A 165 -2.42 -8.37 8.66
C GLN A 165 -1.20 -7.87 9.45
N ILE A 166 -0.56 -6.78 9.01
CA ILE A 166 0.55 -6.15 9.76
C ILE A 166 0.05 -5.64 11.12
N VAL A 167 -1.13 -5.01 11.18
CA VAL A 167 -1.75 -4.58 12.44
C VAL A 167 -1.94 -5.75 13.40
N GLU A 168 -2.44 -6.89 12.93
CA GLU A 168 -2.61 -8.08 13.77
C GLU A 168 -1.28 -8.69 14.23
N LEU A 169 -0.24 -8.66 13.38
CA LEU A 169 1.11 -9.08 13.76
C LEU A 169 1.67 -8.17 14.86
N LEU A 170 1.54 -6.85 14.75
CA LEU A 170 1.98 -5.89 15.74
C LEU A 170 1.20 -6.05 17.06
N ARG A 171 -0.12 -6.26 17.01
CA ARG A 171 -0.94 -6.57 18.18
C ARG A 171 -0.50 -7.86 18.87
N SER A 172 -0.20 -8.89 18.09
CA SER A 172 0.32 -10.15 18.63
C SER A 172 1.68 -9.94 19.30
N LEU A 173 2.56 -9.15 18.72
CA LEU A 173 3.87 -8.83 19.27
C LEU A 173 3.75 -8.02 20.55
N ALA A 174 2.86 -7.02 20.59
CA ALA A 174 2.61 -6.16 21.74
C ALA A 174 2.04 -6.92 22.97
N ARG A 175 1.37 -8.06 22.75
CA ARG A 175 0.93 -8.93 23.85
C ARG A 175 2.08 -9.65 24.57
N SER A 176 3.18 -9.88 23.87
CA SER A 176 4.33 -10.60 24.40
C SER A 176 5.40 -9.68 24.98
N ARG A 177 5.46 -8.43 24.49
CA ARG A 177 6.43 -7.43 24.94
C ARG A 177 5.97 -6.01 24.64
N ARG A 178 6.56 -5.03 25.35
CA ARG A 178 6.38 -3.62 25.05
C ARG A 178 7.15 -3.25 23.78
N LEU A 179 6.49 -2.61 22.84
CA LEU A 179 7.12 -2.06 21.64
C LEU A 179 7.65 -0.65 21.92
N GLY A 180 8.85 -0.35 21.46
CA GLY A 180 9.42 0.99 21.50
C GLY A 180 8.83 1.90 20.44
N PRO A 181 9.09 3.22 20.53
CA PRO A 181 8.70 4.15 19.48
C PRO A 181 9.46 3.88 18.19
N THR A 182 8.74 3.89 17.06
CA THR A 182 9.28 3.61 15.74
C THR A 182 9.11 4.82 14.82
N ALA A 183 10.21 5.33 14.29
CA ALA A 183 10.24 6.35 13.24
C ALA A 183 10.50 5.69 11.88
N VAL A 184 9.63 5.94 10.89
CA VAL A 184 9.79 5.38 9.54
C VAL A 184 10.00 6.51 8.53
N VAL A 185 11.17 6.51 7.86
CA VAL A 185 11.50 7.52 6.85
C VAL A 185 11.26 6.98 5.45
N VAL A 186 10.43 7.67 4.67
CA VAL A 186 10.06 7.29 3.31
C VAL A 186 10.18 8.47 2.34
N SER A 187 10.49 8.20 1.07
CA SER A 187 10.74 9.24 0.07
C SER A 187 9.53 9.59 -0.80
N THR A 188 8.55 8.68 -0.95
CA THR A 188 7.42 8.87 -1.87
C THR A 188 6.12 9.22 -1.13
N ASP A 189 5.23 9.99 -1.79
CA ASP A 189 3.91 10.34 -1.26
C ASP A 189 3.07 9.09 -0.96
N VAL A 190 3.21 8.08 -1.80
CA VAL A 190 2.54 6.79 -1.68
C VAL A 190 2.95 6.07 -0.40
N ALA A 191 4.26 5.88 -0.21
CA ALA A 191 4.78 5.22 0.99
C ALA A 191 4.42 6.02 2.26
N TYR A 192 4.49 7.34 2.19
CA TYR A 192 4.10 8.20 3.32
C TYR A 192 2.61 8.04 3.67
N GLY A 193 1.72 8.03 2.66
CA GLY A 193 0.29 7.79 2.87
C GLY A 193 -0.01 6.42 3.47
N ILE A 194 0.68 5.37 3.02
CA ILE A 194 0.58 4.02 3.59
C ILE A 194 1.03 4.00 5.05
N MET A 195 2.17 4.62 5.37
CA MET A 195 2.67 4.69 6.74
C MET A 195 1.78 5.54 7.65
N ARG A 196 1.16 6.61 7.16
CA ARG A 196 0.15 7.39 7.90
C ARG A 196 -1.10 6.55 8.19
N MET A 197 -1.53 5.73 7.25
CA MET A 197 -2.65 4.81 7.48
C MET A 197 -2.28 3.78 8.55
N LEU A 198 -1.10 3.17 8.45
CA LEU A 198 -0.62 2.22 9.45
C LEU A 198 -0.52 2.86 10.83
N GLN A 199 0.01 4.09 10.94
CA GLN A 199 0.10 4.85 12.18
C GLN A 199 -1.26 4.94 12.89
N ILE A 200 -2.32 5.30 12.15
CA ILE A 200 -3.68 5.41 12.70
C ILE A 200 -4.21 4.04 13.15
N LEU A 201 -3.94 2.99 12.37
CA LEU A 201 -4.42 1.65 12.66
C LEU A 201 -3.75 0.98 13.86
N VAL A 202 -2.57 1.46 14.27
CA VAL A 202 -1.79 0.90 15.38
C VAL A 202 -1.62 1.85 16.56
N GLU A 203 -2.36 2.97 16.60
CA GLU A 203 -2.24 3.99 17.65
C GLU A 203 -2.51 3.44 19.07
N ASP A 204 -3.35 2.40 19.17
CA ASP A 204 -3.65 1.66 20.38
C ASP A 204 -2.62 0.56 20.74
N VAL A 205 -1.65 0.32 19.86
CA VAL A 205 -0.69 -0.80 19.94
C VAL A 205 0.72 -0.30 20.19
N CYS A 206 1.18 0.65 19.40
CA CYS A 206 2.55 1.19 19.45
C CYS A 206 2.61 2.62 18.92
N VAL A 207 3.69 3.31 19.27
CA VAL A 207 3.96 4.65 18.76
C VAL A 207 4.75 4.52 17.45
N LEU A 208 4.09 4.76 16.32
CA LEU A 208 4.70 4.76 14.99
C LEU A 208 4.53 6.13 14.35
N GLN A 209 5.62 6.74 13.88
CA GLN A 209 5.59 8.05 13.25
C GLN A 209 6.31 8.03 11.89
N PRO A 210 5.62 8.36 10.78
CA PRO A 210 6.25 8.49 9.48
C PRO A 210 6.88 9.87 9.28
N PHE A 211 8.02 9.87 8.59
CA PHE A 211 8.79 11.05 8.25
C PHE A 211 9.20 11.05 6.77
N ARG A 212 9.53 12.24 6.27
CA ARG A 212 10.14 12.45 4.96
C ARG A 212 11.62 12.76 5.04
N ASP A 213 12.02 13.20 6.19
CA ASP A 213 13.38 13.65 6.47
C ASP A 213 13.99 12.83 7.61
N LEU A 214 15.23 12.39 7.42
CA LEU A 214 15.93 11.53 8.35
C LEU A 214 16.29 12.29 9.64
N ALA A 215 16.68 13.57 9.51
CA ALA A 215 17.07 14.37 10.67
C ALA A 215 15.86 14.65 11.57
N ALA A 216 14.69 14.93 10.97
CA ALA A 216 13.45 15.10 11.71
C ALA A 216 13.03 13.81 12.44
N ALA A 217 13.21 12.65 11.82
CA ALA A 217 12.92 11.35 12.44
C ALA A 217 13.85 11.06 13.63
N THR A 218 15.15 11.34 13.47
CA THR A 218 16.14 11.16 14.55
C THR A 218 15.85 12.10 15.72
N LEU A 219 15.58 13.37 15.44
CA LEU A 219 15.24 14.36 16.47
C LEU A 219 13.99 13.94 17.26
N TRP A 220 12.95 13.48 16.57
CA TRP A 220 11.73 13.00 17.21
C TRP A 220 11.98 11.80 18.13
N LEU A 221 12.83 10.85 17.71
CA LEU A 221 13.23 9.73 18.57
C LEU A 221 14.04 10.17 19.78
N ASP A 222 14.86 11.21 19.64
CA ASP A 222 15.66 11.74 20.75
C ASP A 222 14.80 12.51 21.75
N ASP A 223 13.82 13.29 21.29
CA ASP A 223 12.90 14.07 22.13
C ASP A 223 11.86 13.19 22.87
N GLY A 224 11.45 12.08 22.28
CA GLY A 224 10.46 11.15 22.85
C GLY A 224 10.98 10.24 23.98
N THR A 225 12.22 10.42 24.41
CA THR A 225 12.87 9.65 25.48
C THR A 225 12.89 10.34 26.84
N GLN A 226 12.10 11.42 27.05
CA GLN A 226 11.88 12.02 28.37
C GLN A 226 10.65 11.48 29.07
#